data_fd6c9605226bd3d23bc68cd993aecbd9
#
_entry.id   fd6c9605226bd3d23bc68cd993aecbd9
#
_cell.length_a   1.000
_cell.length_b   1.000
_cell.length_c   1.000
_cell.angle_alpha   90.00
_cell.angle_beta   90.00
_cell.angle_gamma   90.00
#
_symmetry.space_group_name_H-M   'P 1'
#
loop_
_entity.id
_entity.type
_entity.pdbx_description
1 polymer ?
#
loop_
_entity_poly.entity_id
_entity_poly.type
_entity_poly.pdbx_seq_one_letter_code
_entity_poly.pdbx_strand_id
1 'polypeptide(L)'
;MNFSEITNDLFIGTTPSSADYDGLRDLGVQLVINMRFERMPYRDPHPTPMERLWLPTFDSPLIWIPVRSLMRGARAALDVIQKGGKVYTHCAHGIHRGVTMGACILVAQGHDPLAAMDLIKEKRPQADPYAFYIRPRILKFASEWL
;
A
#
# COMPACT_ATOMS: atom_id res chain seq x y z
N MET A 1 -2.19 5.78 15.07
CA MET A 1 -2.10 5.17 13.72
C MET A 1 -2.50 3.71 13.82
N ASN A 2 -3.45 3.27 13.01
CA ASN A 2 -3.91 1.88 12.98
C ASN A 2 -3.29 1.20 11.76
N PHE A 3 -2.56 0.10 11.98
CA PHE A 3 -1.94 -0.64 10.88
C PHE A 3 -1.80 -2.12 11.21
N SER A 4 -1.58 -2.92 10.18
CA SER A 4 -1.39 -4.37 10.28
C SER A 4 -0.14 -4.77 9.52
N GLU A 5 0.65 -5.67 10.11
CA GLU A 5 1.76 -6.33 9.42
C GLU A 5 1.19 -7.47 8.57
N ILE A 6 1.37 -7.39 7.27
CA ILE A 6 0.87 -8.40 6.33
C ILE A 6 1.92 -9.48 6.10
N THR A 7 3.14 -9.06 5.80
CA THR A 7 4.33 -9.89 5.69
C THR A 7 5.48 -9.21 6.41
N ASN A 8 6.65 -9.83 6.44
CA ASN A 8 7.83 -9.18 7.01
C ASN A 8 8.21 -7.88 6.29
N ASP A 9 7.75 -7.68 5.05
CA ASP A 9 8.15 -6.56 4.20
C ASP A 9 7.03 -5.53 3.99
N LEU A 10 5.79 -5.84 4.37
CA LEU A 10 4.63 -5.04 4.00
C LEU A 10 3.71 -4.79 5.18
N PHE A 11 3.39 -3.50 5.39
CA PHE A 11 2.38 -3.02 6.32
C PHE A 11 1.26 -2.30 5.56
N ILE A 12 0.04 -2.42 6.03
CA ILE A 12 -1.12 -1.69 5.49
C ILE A 12 -1.85 -1.02 6.64
N GLY A 13 -2.22 0.25 6.47
CA GLY A 13 -2.94 0.94 7.53
C GLY A 13 -3.51 2.28 7.15
N THR A 14 -3.69 3.10 8.18
CA THR A 14 -4.20 4.46 8.09
C THR A 14 -3.07 5.46 7.84
N THR A 15 -3.43 6.72 7.59
CA THR A 15 -2.46 7.77 7.26
C THR A 15 -1.52 8.05 8.43
N PRO A 16 -0.19 7.92 8.25
CA PRO A 16 0.77 8.35 9.26
C PRO A 16 0.76 9.87 9.40
N SER A 17 0.71 10.34 10.65
CA SER A 17 0.96 11.75 10.95
C SER A 17 2.47 12.03 11.02
N SER A 18 2.85 13.30 11.15
CA SER A 18 4.26 13.67 11.29
C SER A 18 4.94 12.99 12.48
N ALA A 19 4.20 12.71 13.55
CA ALA A 19 4.71 12.04 14.75
C ALA A 19 4.89 10.52 14.57
N ASP A 20 4.31 9.92 13.54
CA ASP A 20 4.32 8.46 13.36
C ASP A 20 5.56 7.95 12.62
N TYR A 21 6.28 8.80 11.91
CA TYR A 21 7.39 8.36 11.05
C TYR A 21 8.54 7.73 11.82
N ASP A 22 8.84 8.20 13.03
CA ASP A 22 9.90 7.59 13.85
C ASP A 22 9.55 6.14 14.21
N GLY A 23 8.31 5.88 14.57
CA GLY A 23 7.83 4.52 14.83
C GLY A 23 7.93 3.63 13.59
N LEU A 24 7.61 4.15 12.42
CA LEU A 24 7.75 3.41 11.16
C LEU A 24 9.22 3.10 10.87
N ARG A 25 10.14 4.04 11.11
CA ARG A 25 11.58 3.80 10.96
C ARG A 25 12.06 2.68 11.89
N ASP A 26 11.57 2.67 13.13
CA ASP A 26 11.92 1.63 14.10
C ASP A 26 11.47 0.25 13.66
N LEU A 27 10.40 0.17 12.87
CA LEU A 27 9.92 -1.09 12.27
C LEU A 27 10.72 -1.50 11.02
N GLY A 28 11.59 -0.63 10.51
CA GLY A 28 12.36 -0.89 9.29
C GLY A 28 11.69 -0.39 8.02
N VAL A 29 10.61 0.38 8.12
CA VAL A 29 9.94 0.97 6.95
C VAL A 29 10.84 2.04 6.33
N GLN A 30 11.02 1.98 5.02
CA GLN A 30 11.81 2.93 4.25
C GLN A 30 11.01 3.63 3.16
N LEU A 31 9.80 3.16 2.86
CA LEU A 31 8.90 3.76 1.88
C LEU A 31 7.48 3.74 2.40
N VAL A 32 6.82 4.90 2.34
CA VAL A 32 5.39 5.05 2.63
C VAL A 32 4.69 5.44 1.34
N ILE A 33 3.68 4.67 0.94
CA ILE A 33 2.87 4.93 -0.25
C ILE A 33 1.51 5.44 0.19
N ASN A 34 1.21 6.69 -0.16
CA ASN A 34 -0.06 7.35 0.13
C ASN A 34 -0.96 7.28 -1.10
N MET A 35 -2.12 6.65 -0.96
CA MET A 35 -3.11 6.46 -2.03
C MET A 35 -4.24 7.49 -1.99
N ARG A 36 -4.14 8.52 -1.18
CA ARG A 36 -5.24 9.49 -0.98
C ARG A 36 -5.10 10.70 -1.89
N PHE A 37 -6.07 10.92 -2.79
CA PHE A 37 -6.18 12.17 -3.53
C PHE A 37 -6.44 13.35 -2.59
N GLU A 38 -7.31 13.17 -1.60
CA GLU A 38 -7.80 14.21 -0.71
C GLU A 38 -6.79 14.67 0.35
N ARG A 39 -5.65 13.96 0.47
CA ARG A 39 -4.65 14.29 1.49
C ARG A 39 -3.24 13.96 1.00
N MET A 40 -2.41 14.98 0.80
CA MET A 40 -0.99 14.75 0.54
C MET A 40 -0.29 14.20 1.79
N PRO A 41 0.87 13.53 1.62
CA PRO A 41 1.62 12.99 2.76
C PRO A 41 1.94 14.06 3.81
N TYR A 42 1.80 13.71 5.08
CA TYR A 42 2.28 14.57 6.15
C TYR A 42 3.81 14.68 6.08
N ARG A 43 4.32 15.81 6.54
CA ARG A 43 5.76 16.03 6.58
C ARG A 43 6.42 15.12 7.60
N ASP A 44 7.55 14.52 7.21
CA ASP A 44 8.47 13.85 8.12
C ASP A 44 9.52 14.87 8.57
N PRO A 45 9.54 15.27 9.86
CA PRO A 45 10.47 16.29 10.34
C PRO A 45 11.89 15.80 10.55
N HIS A 46 12.16 14.51 10.34
CA HIS A 46 13.49 13.93 10.51
C HIS A 46 14.51 14.59 9.55
N PRO A 47 15.78 14.79 9.96
CA PRO A 47 16.81 15.36 9.08
C PRO A 47 17.03 14.57 7.78
N THR A 48 16.81 13.26 7.82
CA THR A 48 16.78 12.39 6.63
C THR A 48 15.36 11.87 6.46
N PRO A 49 14.47 12.61 5.76
CA PRO A 49 13.08 12.24 5.65
C PRO A 49 12.88 10.87 5.00
N MET A 50 11.89 10.13 5.47
CA MET A 50 11.46 8.87 4.86
C MET A 50 10.98 9.10 3.43
N GLU A 51 11.29 8.20 2.52
CA GLU A 51 10.76 8.25 1.17
C GLU A 51 9.24 8.09 1.20
N ARG A 52 8.54 9.02 0.56
CA ARG A 52 7.08 9.05 0.50
C ARG A 52 6.66 9.15 -0.95
N LEU A 53 5.88 8.19 -1.41
CA LEU A 53 5.33 8.18 -2.76
C LEU A 53 3.84 8.51 -2.67
N TRP A 54 3.44 9.60 -3.31
CA TRP A 54 2.04 10.00 -3.37
C TRP A 54 1.43 9.57 -4.70
N LEU A 55 0.49 8.63 -4.62
CA LEU A 55 -0.28 8.15 -5.77
C LEU A 55 -1.74 8.54 -5.54
N PRO A 56 -2.12 9.78 -5.86
CA PRO A 56 -3.46 10.28 -5.54
C PRO A 56 -4.53 9.51 -6.29
N THR A 57 -5.42 8.85 -5.55
CA THR A 57 -6.52 8.05 -6.07
C THR A 57 -7.77 8.27 -5.24
N PHE A 58 -8.91 7.84 -5.78
CA PHE A 58 -10.21 7.98 -5.13
C PHE A 58 -10.68 6.62 -4.61
N ASP A 59 -11.37 6.65 -3.47
CA ASP A 59 -12.13 5.49 -2.98
C ASP A 59 -13.57 5.63 -3.47
N SER A 60 -13.79 5.26 -4.73
CA SER A 60 -15.08 5.44 -5.38
C SER A 60 -15.32 4.37 -6.44
N PRO A 61 -16.54 3.79 -6.48
CA PRO A 61 -16.91 2.89 -7.57
C PRO A 61 -17.05 3.57 -8.93
N LEU A 62 -17.08 4.93 -8.94
CA LEU A 62 -17.21 5.71 -10.18
C LEU A 62 -15.86 6.07 -10.79
N ILE A 63 -14.80 6.13 -9.98
CA ILE A 63 -13.44 6.50 -10.42
C ILE A 63 -12.49 5.40 -9.96
N TRP A 64 -12.22 4.44 -10.84
CA TRP A 64 -11.39 3.30 -10.50
C TRP A 64 -9.91 3.67 -10.45
N ILE A 65 -9.18 2.98 -9.58
CA ILE A 65 -7.74 3.20 -9.39
C ILE A 65 -7.00 2.86 -10.69
N PRO A 66 -6.19 3.78 -11.24
CA PRO A 66 -5.45 3.49 -12.47
C PRO A 66 -4.39 2.41 -12.25
N VAL A 67 -4.33 1.44 -13.15
CA VAL A 67 -3.34 0.36 -13.07
C VAL A 67 -1.91 0.91 -13.14
N ARG A 68 -1.68 1.96 -13.93
CA ARG A 68 -0.34 2.60 -14.00
C ARG A 68 0.13 3.14 -12.65
N SER A 69 -0.78 3.64 -11.80
CA SER A 69 -0.45 4.06 -10.43
C SER A 69 -0.02 2.87 -9.60
N LEU A 70 -0.74 1.76 -9.71
CA LEU A 70 -0.40 0.52 -9.03
C LEU A 70 0.94 -0.05 -9.50
N MET A 71 1.23 0.02 -10.80
CA MET A 71 2.51 -0.38 -11.37
C MET A 71 3.66 0.46 -10.80
N ARG A 72 3.47 1.76 -10.73
CA ARG A 72 4.47 2.68 -10.19
C ARG A 72 4.77 2.38 -8.72
N GLY A 73 3.72 2.18 -7.92
CA GLY A 73 3.85 1.84 -6.51
C GLY A 73 4.53 0.49 -6.30
N ALA A 74 4.16 -0.51 -7.08
CA ALA A 74 4.75 -1.84 -6.98
C ALA A 74 6.25 -1.84 -7.33
N ARG A 75 6.65 -1.11 -8.37
CA ARG A 75 8.07 -0.99 -8.74
C ARG A 75 8.88 -0.31 -7.64
N ALA A 76 8.37 0.78 -7.09
CA ALA A 76 9.03 1.48 -5.99
C ALA A 76 9.15 0.58 -4.75
N ALA A 77 8.10 -0.16 -4.43
CA ALA A 77 8.09 -1.09 -3.31
C ALA A 77 9.10 -2.22 -3.49
N LEU A 78 9.14 -2.85 -4.66
CA LEU A 78 10.09 -3.92 -4.93
C LEU A 78 11.54 -3.45 -4.81
N ASP A 79 11.84 -2.24 -5.28
CA ASP A 79 13.18 -1.67 -5.17
C ASP A 79 13.62 -1.57 -3.71
N VAL A 80 12.74 -1.07 -2.85
CA VAL A 80 13.00 -0.95 -1.41
C VAL A 80 13.16 -2.33 -0.76
N ILE A 81 12.23 -3.24 -1.05
CA ILE A 81 12.22 -4.60 -0.46
C ILE A 81 13.48 -5.38 -0.87
N GLN A 82 13.89 -5.30 -2.13
CA GLN A 82 15.10 -5.98 -2.62
C GLN A 82 16.36 -5.47 -1.94
N LYS A 83 16.36 -4.24 -1.44
CA LYS A 83 17.47 -3.65 -0.69
C LYS A 83 17.35 -3.88 0.82
N GLY A 84 16.41 -4.69 1.27
CA GLY A 84 16.22 -5.05 2.67
C GLY A 84 15.31 -4.12 3.47
N GLY A 85 14.66 -3.16 2.83
CA GLY A 85 13.70 -2.26 3.47
C GLY A 85 12.30 -2.84 3.51
N LYS A 86 11.41 -2.13 4.20
CA LYS A 86 9.98 -2.47 4.30
C LYS A 86 9.12 -1.33 3.78
N VAL A 87 7.89 -1.65 3.41
CA VAL A 87 6.96 -0.72 2.78
C VAL A 87 5.67 -0.65 3.59
N TYR A 88 5.15 0.57 3.71
CA TYR A 88 3.87 0.86 4.34
C TYR A 88 2.95 1.48 3.30
N THR A 89 1.79 0.86 3.05
CA THR A 89 0.78 1.44 2.15
C THR A 89 -0.41 1.91 2.96
N HIS A 90 -1.02 3.02 2.55
CA HIS A 90 -2.17 3.53 3.27
C HIS A 90 -3.14 4.32 2.41
N CYS A 91 -4.34 4.44 2.95
CA CYS A 91 -5.36 5.39 2.55
C CYS A 91 -5.95 6.00 3.84
N ALA A 92 -7.22 6.43 3.83
CA ALA A 92 -7.82 7.01 5.04
C ALA A 92 -8.02 5.96 6.15
N HIS A 93 -8.58 4.80 5.80
CA HIS A 93 -8.98 3.77 6.78
C HIS A 93 -8.22 2.44 6.61
N GLY A 94 -7.41 2.28 5.56
CA GLY A 94 -6.73 1.03 5.30
C GLY A 94 -7.68 -0.12 4.97
N ILE A 95 -8.77 0.17 4.24
CA ILE A 95 -9.81 -0.79 3.88
C ILE A 95 -9.79 -1.09 2.37
N HIS A 96 -9.64 -0.08 1.52
CA HIS A 96 -9.74 -0.23 0.07
C HIS A 96 -8.46 0.14 -0.70
N ARG A 97 -8.10 1.43 -0.75
CA ARG A 97 -7.00 1.92 -1.62
C ARG A 97 -5.62 1.42 -1.19
N GLY A 98 -5.31 1.52 0.10
CA GLY A 98 -4.05 1.01 0.64
C GLY A 98 -3.97 -0.51 0.55
N VAL A 99 -5.10 -1.19 0.71
CA VAL A 99 -5.24 -2.63 0.54
C VAL A 99 -4.98 -3.02 -0.91
N THR A 100 -5.53 -2.27 -1.87
CA THR A 100 -5.30 -2.51 -3.30
C THR A 100 -3.82 -2.45 -3.63
N MET A 101 -3.15 -1.39 -3.16
CA MET A 101 -1.71 -1.23 -3.40
C MET A 101 -0.91 -2.37 -2.74
N GLY A 102 -1.25 -2.73 -1.51
CA GLY A 102 -0.59 -3.83 -0.82
C GLY A 102 -0.76 -5.17 -1.54
N ALA A 103 -1.95 -5.45 -2.03
CA ALA A 103 -2.21 -6.67 -2.81
C ALA A 103 -1.37 -6.71 -4.09
N CYS A 104 -1.26 -5.58 -4.78
CA CYS A 104 -0.44 -5.48 -5.99
C CYS A 104 1.05 -5.68 -5.69
N ILE A 105 1.54 -5.20 -4.56
CA ILE A 105 2.92 -5.45 -4.13
C ILE A 105 3.15 -6.95 -3.91
N LEU A 106 2.23 -7.63 -3.25
CA LEU A 106 2.32 -9.08 -3.05
C LEU A 106 2.31 -9.84 -4.37
N VAL A 107 1.46 -9.45 -5.31
CA VAL A 107 1.44 -10.03 -6.67
C VAL A 107 2.79 -9.81 -7.36
N ALA A 108 3.35 -8.61 -7.25
CA ALA A 108 4.66 -8.30 -7.84
C ALA A 108 5.78 -9.15 -7.22
N GLN A 109 5.62 -9.57 -5.98
CA GLN A 109 6.55 -10.49 -5.30
C GLN A 109 6.32 -11.98 -5.66
N GLY A 110 5.32 -12.28 -6.50
CA GLY A 110 5.04 -13.63 -6.96
C GLY A 110 3.83 -14.32 -6.33
N HIS A 111 3.06 -13.62 -5.50
CA HIS A 111 1.83 -14.19 -4.95
C HIS A 111 0.74 -14.27 -6.02
N ASP A 112 -0.06 -15.33 -5.98
CA ASP A 112 -1.32 -15.39 -6.71
C ASP A 112 -2.24 -14.26 -6.22
N PRO A 113 -2.98 -13.55 -7.11
CA PRO A 113 -3.78 -12.41 -6.69
C PRO A 113 -4.88 -12.76 -5.69
N LEU A 114 -5.54 -13.91 -5.81
CA LEU A 114 -6.56 -14.33 -4.83
C LEU A 114 -5.91 -14.67 -3.49
N ALA A 115 -4.78 -15.37 -3.51
CA ALA A 115 -4.01 -15.66 -2.30
C ALA A 115 -3.52 -14.39 -1.61
N ALA A 116 -3.10 -13.37 -2.38
CA ALA A 116 -2.71 -12.08 -1.83
C ALA A 116 -3.87 -11.39 -1.11
N MET A 117 -5.06 -11.37 -1.73
CA MET A 117 -6.26 -10.79 -1.12
C MET A 117 -6.63 -11.51 0.17
N ASP A 118 -6.59 -12.83 0.17
CA ASP A 118 -6.93 -13.66 1.33
C ASP A 118 -5.94 -13.44 2.48
N LEU A 119 -4.66 -13.34 2.18
CA LEU A 119 -3.63 -13.05 3.17
C LEU A 119 -3.86 -11.70 3.84
N ILE A 120 -4.17 -10.68 3.04
CA ILE A 120 -4.46 -9.34 3.57
C ILE A 120 -5.68 -9.38 4.48
N LYS A 121 -6.75 -10.06 4.06
CA LYS A 121 -7.98 -10.19 4.85
C LYS A 121 -7.71 -10.92 6.17
N GLU A 122 -6.88 -11.94 6.15
CA GLU A 122 -6.49 -12.68 7.35
C GLU A 122 -5.73 -11.79 8.34
N LYS A 123 -4.75 -11.03 7.86
CA LYS A 123 -3.89 -10.20 8.71
C LYS A 123 -4.54 -8.89 9.13
N ARG A 124 -5.47 -8.38 8.33
CA ARG A 124 -6.22 -7.16 8.59
C ARG A 124 -7.71 -7.40 8.34
N PRO A 125 -8.45 -7.89 9.37
CA PRO A 125 -9.84 -8.30 9.18
C PRO A 125 -10.78 -7.23 8.64
N GLN A 126 -10.50 -5.95 8.88
CA GLN A 126 -11.30 -4.83 8.35
C GLN A 126 -11.01 -4.51 6.88
N ALA A 127 -9.94 -5.09 6.30
CA ALA A 127 -9.63 -4.88 4.90
C ALA A 127 -10.70 -5.50 3.99
N ASP A 128 -10.99 -4.84 2.88
CA ASP A 128 -11.94 -5.34 1.89
C ASP A 128 -11.34 -5.29 0.47
N PRO A 129 -10.47 -6.26 0.13
CA PRO A 129 -9.92 -6.39 -1.22
C PRO A 129 -10.93 -6.94 -2.22
N TYR A 130 -12.08 -7.42 -1.75
CA TYR A 130 -13.08 -8.10 -2.57
C TYR A 130 -14.15 -7.17 -3.11
N ALA A 131 -14.17 -5.89 -2.72
CA ALA A 131 -15.15 -4.92 -3.19
C ALA A 131 -15.20 -4.91 -4.72
N PHE A 132 -16.40 -4.74 -5.30
CA PHE A 132 -16.60 -4.89 -6.75
C PHE A 132 -15.79 -3.88 -7.59
N TYR A 133 -15.35 -2.77 -7.01
CA TYR A 133 -14.52 -1.76 -7.70
C TYR A 133 -13.04 -1.83 -7.30
N ILE A 134 -12.67 -2.74 -6.40
CA ILE A 134 -11.29 -2.96 -5.94
C ILE A 134 -10.71 -4.25 -6.54
N ARG A 135 -11.41 -5.38 -6.35
CA ARG A 135 -10.96 -6.68 -6.84
C ARG A 135 -10.57 -6.68 -8.32
N PRO A 136 -11.38 -6.10 -9.24
CA PRO A 136 -11.01 -6.06 -10.65
C PRO A 136 -9.71 -5.32 -10.93
N ARG A 137 -9.36 -4.33 -10.11
CA ARG A 137 -8.11 -3.58 -10.28
C ARG A 137 -6.90 -4.43 -9.91
N ILE A 138 -7.01 -5.22 -8.84
CA ILE A 138 -5.96 -6.16 -8.46
C ILE A 138 -5.77 -7.22 -9.53
N LEU A 139 -6.86 -7.78 -10.05
CA LEU A 139 -6.81 -8.78 -11.11
C LEU A 139 -6.25 -8.21 -12.42
N LYS A 140 -6.62 -6.97 -12.76
CA LYS A 140 -6.08 -6.28 -13.95
C LYS A 140 -4.58 -6.05 -13.79
N PHE A 141 -4.14 -5.57 -12.63
CA PHE A 141 -2.72 -5.44 -12.33
C PHE A 141 -2.00 -6.78 -12.52
N ALA A 142 -2.52 -7.86 -11.95
CA ALA A 142 -1.90 -9.17 -12.04
C ALA A 142 -1.77 -9.65 -13.50
N SER A 143 -2.76 -9.35 -14.34
CA SER A 143 -2.72 -9.73 -15.76
C SER A 143 -1.68 -8.94 -16.57
N GLU A 144 -1.31 -7.75 -16.11
CA GLU A 144 -0.38 -6.84 -16.81
C GLU A 144 1.03 -6.83 -16.21
N TRP A 145 1.19 -7.35 -15.00
CA TRP A 145 2.47 -7.41 -14.33
C TRP A 145 3.27 -8.62 -14.79
N LEU A 146 4.26 -8.41 -15.63
CA LEU A 146 5.16 -9.48 -16.10
C LEU A 146 6.58 -8.94 -16.23
#